data_ab0422b2541389625e847efab0c31673
#
_entry.id   ab0422b2541389625e847efab0c31673
#
_cell.length_a   1.000
_cell.length_b   1.000
_cell.length_c   1.000
_cell.angle_alpha   90.00
_cell.angle_beta   90.00
_cell.angle_gamma   90.00
#
_symmetry.space_group_name_H-M   'P 1'
#
loop_
_entity.id
_entity.type
_entity.pdbx_description
1 polymer ?
#
loop_
_entity_poly.entity_id
_entity_poly.type
_entity_poly.pdbx_seq_one_letter_code
_entity_poly.pdbx_strand_id
1 'polypeptide(L)'
;MQTMEQQHIDAIFTDSNMPDLSGMKYIESLREQPIVVFTTAYSQYAVDGYKVGAVDYLLKPFGQPEFQRAAAKVKEQYELRQAAHLQAAATPTTPASSDNNILFVKDGYNYIRILLTDIVYIESQSEYLKLYLKDGTSHMALMSLKNMILLLPPESFLRIHRSYIVNMTHIKSVSRGRVFLDRNQELPIGDLYKEQVFQFIEKRIIGK
;
A
#
# COMPACT_ATOMS: atom_id res chain seq x y z
N MET A 1 1.55 -22.03 19.55
CA MET A 1 1.16 -22.40 18.18
C MET A 1 -0.29 -22.91 18.09
N GLN A 2 -0.70 -23.85 18.91
CA GLN A 2 -2.09 -24.37 18.88
C GLN A 2 -3.20 -23.32 19.08
N THR A 3 -2.94 -22.23 19.76
CA THR A 3 -3.94 -21.19 20.07
C THR A 3 -4.40 -20.39 18.84
N MET A 4 -3.52 -20.16 17.86
CA MET A 4 -3.86 -19.40 16.63
C MET A 4 -4.67 -20.21 15.61
N GLU A 5 -4.67 -21.55 15.72
CA GLU A 5 -5.51 -22.42 14.89
C GLU A 5 -6.94 -22.56 15.43
N GLN A 6 -7.15 -22.22 16.71
CA GLN A 6 -8.41 -22.40 17.42
C GLN A 6 -9.15 -21.11 17.76
N GLN A 7 -8.46 -19.95 17.69
CA GLN A 7 -9.02 -18.65 18.04
C GLN A 7 -8.58 -17.58 17.04
N HIS A 8 -9.50 -16.73 16.66
CA HIS A 8 -9.16 -15.52 15.87
C HIS A 8 -8.35 -14.55 16.76
N ILE A 9 -7.15 -14.22 16.30
CA ILE A 9 -6.23 -13.31 17.01
C ILE A 9 -6.05 -12.07 16.14
N ASP A 10 -6.49 -10.92 16.64
CA ASP A 10 -6.43 -9.65 15.90
C ASP A 10 -5.04 -9.01 15.95
N ALA A 11 -4.32 -9.17 17.06
CA ALA A 11 -2.98 -8.59 17.24
C ALA A 11 -2.04 -9.49 18.02
N ILE A 12 -0.74 -9.41 17.71
CA ILE A 12 0.29 -10.19 18.38
C ILE A 12 1.54 -9.35 18.65
N PHE A 13 2.07 -9.49 19.88
CA PHE A 13 3.42 -9.05 20.26
C PHE A 13 4.30 -10.28 20.29
N THR A 14 5.33 -10.34 19.44
CA THR A 14 6.18 -11.53 19.33
C THR A 14 7.66 -11.16 19.29
N ASP A 15 8.51 -12.05 19.79
CA ASP A 15 9.96 -11.90 19.61
C ASP A 15 10.31 -12.13 18.12
N SER A 16 11.17 -11.28 17.58
CA SER A 16 11.68 -11.44 16.22
C SER A 16 12.54 -12.69 16.04
N ASN A 17 13.19 -13.15 17.12
CA ASN A 17 14.13 -14.26 17.10
C ASN A 17 13.88 -15.23 18.28
N MET A 18 13.18 -16.32 18.01
CA MET A 18 12.93 -17.40 18.95
C MET A 18 13.85 -18.60 18.63
N PRO A 19 14.25 -19.44 19.63
CA PRO A 19 15.26 -20.48 19.44
C PRO A 19 14.98 -21.46 18.29
N ASP A 20 13.71 -21.79 18.04
CA ASP A 20 13.32 -22.82 17.07
C ASP A 20 12.62 -22.26 15.83
N LEU A 21 12.21 -20.98 15.85
CA LEU A 21 11.47 -20.36 14.75
C LEU A 21 11.66 -18.84 14.74
N SER A 22 12.03 -18.29 13.59
CA SER A 22 11.99 -16.85 13.39
C SER A 22 10.55 -16.35 13.44
N GLY A 23 10.24 -15.45 14.38
CA GLY A 23 8.91 -14.82 14.48
C GLY A 23 8.45 -14.19 13.16
N MET A 24 9.39 -13.64 12.38
CA MET A 24 9.11 -13.09 11.03
C MET A 24 8.61 -14.16 10.06
N LYS A 25 9.34 -15.29 9.93
CA LYS A 25 8.94 -16.39 9.03
C LYS A 25 7.61 -17.00 9.44
N TYR A 26 7.34 -17.04 10.74
CA TYR A 26 6.07 -17.53 11.25
C TYR A 26 4.90 -16.64 10.79
N ILE A 27 5.03 -15.33 10.95
CA ILE A 27 3.99 -14.37 10.51
C ILE A 27 3.77 -14.42 8.99
N GLU A 28 4.86 -14.54 8.20
CA GLU A 28 4.76 -14.70 6.74
C GLU A 28 4.00 -15.96 6.31
N SER A 29 4.02 -17.01 7.11
CA SER A 29 3.35 -18.28 6.82
C SER A 29 1.85 -18.27 7.11
N LEU A 30 1.34 -17.28 7.83
CA LEU A 30 -0.08 -17.18 8.19
C LEU A 30 -0.93 -16.74 7.00
N ARG A 31 -2.08 -17.40 6.80
CA ARG A 31 -3.06 -17.02 5.75
C ARG A 31 -3.69 -15.66 6.01
N GLU A 32 -4.03 -15.40 7.27
CA GLU A 32 -4.54 -14.11 7.74
C GLU A 32 -3.53 -13.54 8.71
N GLN A 33 -2.94 -12.41 8.37
CA GLN A 33 -1.92 -11.78 9.19
C GLN A 33 -2.56 -10.91 10.27
N PRO A 34 -2.34 -11.21 11.57
CA PRO A 34 -2.74 -10.33 12.66
C PRO A 34 -1.97 -9.00 12.60
N ILE A 35 -2.37 -8.04 13.39
CA ILE A 35 -1.58 -6.83 13.61
C ILE A 35 -0.34 -7.21 14.43
N VAL A 36 0.86 -6.98 13.90
CA VAL A 36 2.10 -7.48 14.49
C VAL A 36 2.94 -6.35 15.06
N VAL A 37 3.41 -6.54 16.30
CA VAL A 37 4.49 -5.77 16.90
C VAL A 37 5.61 -6.73 17.23
N PHE A 38 6.81 -6.48 16.69
CA PHE A 38 7.98 -7.27 17.05
C PHE A 38 8.69 -6.69 18.27
N THR A 39 9.14 -7.58 19.15
CA THR A 39 10.09 -7.26 20.20
C THR A 39 11.46 -7.86 19.84
N THR A 40 12.56 -7.15 20.05
CA THR A 40 13.89 -7.65 19.68
C THR A 40 14.98 -7.09 20.57
N ALA A 41 16.03 -7.87 20.79
CA ALA A 41 17.26 -7.40 21.44
C ALA A 41 18.25 -6.76 20.45
N TYR A 42 17.98 -6.81 19.14
CA TYR A 42 18.91 -6.41 18.10
C TYR A 42 18.31 -5.32 17.19
N SER A 43 18.92 -4.14 17.17
CA SER A 43 18.48 -3.00 16.38
C SER A 43 18.49 -3.24 14.86
N GLN A 44 19.38 -4.11 14.38
CA GLN A 44 19.48 -4.45 12.95
C GLN A 44 18.24 -5.13 12.38
N TYR A 45 17.45 -5.84 13.17
CA TYR A 45 16.21 -6.48 12.72
C TYR A 45 15.02 -5.52 12.57
N ALA A 46 15.14 -4.29 13.08
CA ALA A 46 14.14 -3.26 12.84
C ALA A 46 14.01 -2.90 11.34
N VAL A 47 15.10 -3.05 10.57
CA VAL A 47 15.11 -2.80 9.11
C VAL A 47 14.44 -3.93 8.34
N ASP A 48 14.61 -5.18 8.75
CA ASP A 48 14.00 -6.34 8.07
C ASP A 48 12.51 -6.49 8.35
N GLY A 49 12.05 -5.98 9.44
CA GLY A 49 10.66 -6.05 9.83
C GLY A 49 9.70 -5.17 9.04
N TYR A 50 10.18 -4.18 8.33
CA TYR A 50 9.38 -3.47 7.33
C TYR A 50 8.88 -4.38 6.20
N LYS A 51 9.57 -5.51 5.95
CA LYS A 51 9.17 -6.48 4.93
C LYS A 51 7.92 -7.28 5.29
N VAL A 52 7.61 -7.37 6.58
CA VAL A 52 6.51 -8.21 7.12
C VAL A 52 5.27 -7.39 7.49
N GLY A 53 5.29 -6.08 7.24
CA GLY A 53 4.14 -5.20 7.52
C GLY A 53 3.84 -4.99 9.01
N ALA A 54 4.85 -5.13 9.90
CA ALA A 54 4.68 -4.89 11.32
C ALA A 54 4.34 -3.42 11.62
N VAL A 55 3.45 -3.21 12.58
CA VAL A 55 2.95 -1.88 12.98
C VAL A 55 3.98 -1.13 13.83
N ASP A 56 4.75 -1.83 14.65
CA ASP A 56 5.84 -1.24 15.44
C ASP A 56 6.90 -2.28 15.83
N TYR A 57 8.03 -1.76 16.34
CA TYR A 57 9.16 -2.51 16.87
C TYR A 57 9.53 -2.00 18.25
N LEU A 58 9.73 -2.92 19.20
CA LEU A 58 10.17 -2.63 20.56
C LEU A 58 11.57 -3.22 20.78
N LEU A 59 12.58 -2.37 20.94
CA LEU A 59 13.93 -2.79 21.25
C LEU A 59 14.05 -3.09 22.76
N LYS A 60 14.44 -4.30 23.10
CA LYS A 60 14.68 -4.72 24.49
C LYS A 60 15.99 -4.15 25.02
N PRO A 61 16.04 -3.64 26.28
CA PRO A 61 14.91 -3.48 27.19
C PRO A 61 14.03 -2.28 26.83
N PHE A 62 12.70 -2.44 26.85
CA PHE A 62 11.74 -1.37 26.63
C PHE A 62 10.88 -1.15 27.89
N GLY A 63 10.52 0.09 28.16
CA GLY A 63 9.69 0.48 29.28
C GLY A 63 8.20 0.58 28.94
N GLN A 64 7.44 1.00 29.92
CA GLN A 64 6.00 1.21 29.78
C GLN A 64 5.62 2.26 28.71
N PRO A 65 6.35 3.38 28.54
CA PRO A 65 6.03 4.37 27.52
C PRO A 65 6.13 3.82 26.09
N GLU A 66 7.18 3.06 25.79
CA GLU A 66 7.39 2.44 24.46
C GLU A 66 6.32 1.41 24.17
N PHE A 67 5.97 0.58 25.16
CA PHE A 67 4.91 -0.39 25.04
C PHE A 67 3.54 0.28 24.81
N GLN A 68 3.22 1.32 25.56
CA GLN A 68 1.95 2.06 25.38
C GLN A 68 1.85 2.72 24.01
N ARG A 69 2.95 3.27 23.49
CA ARG A 69 2.99 3.81 22.12
C ARG A 69 2.69 2.73 21.08
N ALA A 70 3.32 1.56 21.19
CA ALA A 70 3.07 0.44 20.28
C ALA A 70 1.63 -0.08 20.40
N ALA A 71 1.10 -0.20 21.62
CA ALA A 71 -0.27 -0.62 21.87
C ALA A 71 -1.30 0.37 21.29
N ALA A 72 -1.03 1.69 21.37
CA ALA A 72 -1.88 2.71 20.74
C ALA A 72 -1.94 2.55 19.22
N LYS A 73 -0.79 2.30 18.55
CA LYS A 73 -0.75 2.03 17.11
C LYS A 73 -1.51 0.75 16.74
N VAL A 74 -1.39 -0.31 17.54
CA VAL A 74 -2.15 -1.55 17.35
C VAL A 74 -3.65 -1.28 17.43
N LYS A 75 -4.08 -0.52 18.43
CA LYS A 75 -5.49 -0.16 18.62
C LYS A 75 -6.02 0.63 17.42
N GLU A 76 -5.30 1.65 16.98
CA GLU A 76 -5.67 2.44 15.80
C GLU A 76 -5.82 1.56 14.55
N GLN A 77 -4.85 0.68 14.31
CA GLN A 77 -4.89 -0.25 13.17
C GLN A 77 -6.05 -1.26 13.27
N TYR A 78 -6.38 -1.71 14.47
CA TYR A 78 -7.52 -2.59 14.74
C TYR A 78 -8.84 -1.89 14.45
N GLU A 79 -9.02 -0.67 14.95
CA GLU A 79 -10.23 0.13 14.71
C GLU A 79 -10.44 0.40 13.20
N LEU A 80 -9.36 0.69 12.45
CA LEU A 80 -9.41 0.83 11.01
C LEU A 80 -9.82 -0.47 10.29
N ARG A 81 -9.29 -1.64 10.71
CA ARG A 81 -9.69 -2.94 10.18
C ARG A 81 -11.15 -3.26 10.49
N GLN A 82 -11.60 -3.02 11.72
CA GLN A 82 -12.99 -3.23 12.13
C GLN A 82 -13.96 -2.33 11.37
N ALA A 83 -13.63 -1.07 11.15
CA ALA A 83 -14.45 -0.17 10.34
C ALA A 83 -14.59 -0.68 8.89
N ALA A 84 -13.52 -1.21 8.31
CA ALA A 84 -13.55 -1.82 6.99
C ALA A 84 -14.41 -3.11 6.94
N HIS A 85 -14.35 -3.95 7.98
CA HIS A 85 -15.17 -5.18 8.09
C HIS A 85 -16.65 -4.89 8.30
N LEU A 86 -17.02 -3.90 9.10
CA LEU A 86 -18.40 -3.50 9.31
C LEU A 86 -19.06 -2.96 8.03
N GLN A 87 -18.27 -2.31 7.15
CA GLN A 87 -18.74 -1.88 5.83
C GLN A 87 -18.91 -3.03 4.84
N ALA A 88 -18.17 -4.13 4.98
CA ALA A 88 -18.30 -5.31 4.13
C ALA A 88 -19.53 -6.20 4.47
N ALA A 89 -20.13 -6.08 5.67
CA ALA A 89 -21.25 -6.89 6.13
C ALA A 89 -22.64 -6.28 5.86
N ALA A 90 -22.70 -5.04 5.38
CA ALA A 90 -23.97 -4.40 4.99
C ALA A 90 -24.20 -4.59 3.48
N THR A 91 -25.21 -5.40 3.16
CA THR A 91 -25.82 -5.73 1.86
C THR A 91 -25.60 -4.72 0.70
N PRO A 92 -25.52 -5.22 -0.56
CA PRO A 92 -25.18 -4.42 -1.71
C PRO A 92 -26.36 -3.56 -2.18
N THR A 93 -26.39 -2.31 -1.81
CA THR A 93 -27.22 -1.30 -2.47
C THR A 93 -26.37 -0.06 -2.77
N THR A 94 -26.00 0.05 -4.03
CA THR A 94 -25.60 1.25 -4.80
C THR A 94 -24.41 2.10 -4.31
N PRO A 95 -23.48 2.47 -5.21
CA PRO A 95 -22.17 2.99 -4.87
C PRO A 95 -22.22 4.48 -4.52
N ALA A 96 -22.03 4.80 -3.26
CA ALA A 96 -21.60 6.12 -2.84
C ALA A 96 -20.70 5.97 -1.61
N SER A 97 -19.45 5.55 -1.80
CA SER A 97 -18.44 5.53 -0.75
C SER A 97 -17.25 6.41 -1.17
N SER A 98 -17.28 7.64 -0.68
CA SER A 98 -16.25 8.66 -0.88
C SER A 98 -14.93 8.39 -0.14
N ASP A 99 -14.83 7.34 0.69
CA ASP A 99 -13.66 7.12 1.55
C ASP A 99 -12.53 6.30 0.89
N ASN A 100 -12.82 5.48 -0.13
CA ASN A 100 -11.80 4.75 -0.89
C ASN A 100 -11.04 5.61 -1.92
N ASN A 101 -11.31 6.91 -1.98
CA ASN A 101 -10.73 7.80 -2.99
C ASN A 101 -9.64 8.73 -2.42
N ILE A 102 -9.08 8.40 -1.25
CA ILE A 102 -8.12 9.23 -0.54
C ILE A 102 -6.85 8.46 -0.23
N LEU A 103 -5.71 9.10 -0.44
CA LEU A 103 -4.39 8.64 -0.02
C LEU A 103 -3.76 9.68 0.91
N PHE A 104 -3.14 9.25 1.99
CA PHE A 104 -2.32 10.10 2.83
C PHE A 104 -0.84 9.85 2.55
N VAL A 105 -0.13 10.89 2.15
CA VAL A 105 1.31 10.86 1.89
C VAL A 105 2.03 11.57 3.03
N LYS A 106 3.00 10.90 3.63
CA LYS A 106 3.85 11.51 4.67
C LYS A 106 4.92 12.37 4.01
N ASP A 107 4.90 13.67 4.30
CA ASP A 107 5.90 14.64 3.87
C ASP A 107 6.52 15.30 5.13
N GLY A 108 7.70 14.84 5.50
CA GLY A 108 8.34 15.21 6.75
C GLY A 108 7.51 14.82 7.98
N TYR A 109 7.04 15.80 8.73
CA TYR A 109 6.17 15.64 9.91
C TYR A 109 4.67 15.73 9.58
N ASN A 110 4.30 16.05 8.34
CA ASN A 110 2.93 16.28 7.93
C ASN A 110 2.39 15.06 7.14
N TYR A 111 1.07 14.87 7.21
CA TYR A 111 0.34 13.96 6.34
C TYR A 111 -0.48 14.78 5.36
N ILE A 112 -0.16 14.65 4.08
CA ILE A 112 -0.86 15.36 3.01
C ILE A 112 -1.97 14.45 2.49
N ARG A 113 -3.20 14.93 2.53
CA ARG A 113 -4.36 14.25 1.97
C ARG A 113 -4.41 14.48 0.46
N ILE A 114 -4.39 13.41 -0.31
CA ILE A 114 -4.45 13.43 -1.77
C ILE A 114 -5.67 12.63 -2.22
N LEU A 115 -6.49 13.20 -3.11
CA LEU A 115 -7.54 12.44 -3.77
C LEU A 115 -6.92 11.56 -4.86
N LEU A 116 -7.31 10.29 -4.94
CA LEU A 116 -6.81 9.39 -5.99
C LEU A 116 -7.16 9.89 -7.40
N THR A 117 -8.31 10.56 -7.56
CA THR A 117 -8.72 11.22 -8.81
C THR A 117 -7.84 12.40 -9.22
N ASP A 118 -7.03 12.93 -8.30
CA ASP A 118 -6.11 14.03 -8.58
C ASP A 118 -4.74 13.53 -9.01
N ILE A 119 -4.42 12.26 -8.75
CA ILE A 119 -3.15 11.65 -9.16
C ILE A 119 -3.22 11.33 -10.65
N VAL A 120 -2.31 11.93 -11.43
CA VAL A 120 -2.18 11.69 -12.88
C VAL A 120 -1.29 10.49 -13.15
N TYR A 121 -0.11 10.46 -12.53
CA TYR A 121 0.81 9.32 -12.58
C TYR A 121 1.77 9.33 -11.40
N ILE A 122 2.42 8.20 -11.17
CA ILE A 122 3.40 7.99 -10.11
C ILE A 122 4.69 7.48 -10.76
N GLU A 123 5.80 8.12 -10.41
CA GLU A 123 7.14 7.79 -10.89
C GLU A 123 8.02 7.28 -9.75
N SER A 124 8.78 6.23 -10.02
CA SER A 124 9.82 5.75 -9.08
C SER A 124 11.11 6.53 -9.27
N GLN A 125 11.58 7.14 -8.21
CA GLN A 125 12.86 7.84 -8.14
C GLN A 125 13.70 7.27 -6.99
N SER A 126 14.54 6.28 -7.31
CA SER A 126 15.34 5.52 -6.33
C SER A 126 14.46 4.85 -5.28
N GLU A 127 14.54 5.26 -4.02
CA GLU A 127 13.75 4.73 -2.91
C GLU A 127 12.41 5.45 -2.71
N TYR A 128 12.17 6.53 -3.44
CA TYR A 128 10.98 7.34 -3.33
C TYR A 128 10.06 7.17 -4.54
N LEU A 129 8.79 7.42 -4.32
CA LEU A 129 7.80 7.63 -5.35
C LEU A 129 7.44 9.10 -5.42
N LYS A 130 7.40 9.64 -6.62
CA LYS A 130 6.90 10.98 -6.89
C LYS A 130 5.50 10.88 -7.51
N LEU A 131 4.51 11.41 -6.78
CA LEU A 131 3.11 11.45 -7.19
C LEU A 131 2.87 12.80 -7.89
N TYR A 132 2.47 12.76 -9.13
CA TYR A 132 2.17 13.95 -9.93
C TYR A 132 0.67 14.18 -9.98
N LEU A 133 0.22 15.39 -9.59
CA LEU A 133 -1.17 15.74 -9.47
C LEU A 133 -1.66 16.60 -10.66
N LYS A 134 -2.98 16.60 -10.88
CA LYS A 134 -3.64 17.34 -11.97
C LYS A 134 -3.44 18.86 -11.89
N ASP A 135 -3.23 19.41 -10.70
CA ASP A 135 -2.94 20.84 -10.50
C ASP A 135 -1.50 21.21 -10.89
N GLY A 136 -0.63 20.21 -11.11
CA GLY A 136 0.80 20.36 -11.43
C GLY A 136 1.71 20.29 -10.23
N THR A 137 1.18 20.12 -9.03
CA THR A 137 1.97 19.85 -7.83
C THR A 137 2.46 18.39 -7.82
N SER A 138 3.44 18.11 -6.99
CA SER A 138 3.93 16.75 -6.78
C SER A 138 4.35 16.53 -5.33
N HIS A 139 4.20 15.30 -4.85
CA HIS A 139 4.58 14.89 -3.52
C HIS A 139 5.46 13.66 -3.56
N MET A 140 6.37 13.55 -2.58
CA MET A 140 7.30 12.42 -2.46
C MET A 140 6.82 11.47 -1.37
N ALA A 141 6.85 10.16 -1.65
CA ALA A 141 6.54 9.12 -0.68
C ALA A 141 7.66 8.09 -0.63
N LEU A 142 8.11 7.72 0.56
CA LEU A 142 9.09 6.63 0.74
C LEU A 142 8.36 5.28 0.64
N MET A 143 8.29 4.75 -0.57
CA MET A 143 7.59 3.49 -0.86
C MET A 143 8.03 2.94 -2.21
N SER A 144 7.90 1.61 -2.41
CA SER A 144 8.11 0.99 -3.72
C SER A 144 6.86 1.02 -4.60
N LEU A 145 7.03 1.04 -5.94
CA LEU A 145 5.91 0.91 -6.88
C LEU A 145 5.12 -0.39 -6.69
N LYS A 146 5.80 -1.47 -6.26
CA LYS A 146 5.16 -2.76 -6.00
C LYS A 146 4.13 -2.66 -4.86
N ASN A 147 4.46 -1.92 -3.81
CA ASN A 147 3.55 -1.72 -2.68
C ASN A 147 2.47 -0.67 -3.01
N MET A 148 2.85 0.40 -3.71
CA MET A 148 1.91 1.44 -4.11
C MET A 148 0.76 0.90 -4.96
N ILE A 149 1.03 0.05 -5.96
CA ILE A 149 -0.02 -0.48 -6.84
C ILE A 149 -1.07 -1.33 -6.09
N LEU A 150 -0.71 -1.93 -4.96
CA LEU A 150 -1.63 -2.71 -4.12
C LEU A 150 -2.62 -1.82 -3.33
N LEU A 151 -2.28 -0.54 -3.13
CA LEU A 151 -3.12 0.44 -2.44
C LEU A 151 -4.05 1.20 -3.39
N LEU A 152 -3.83 1.06 -4.70
CA LEU A 152 -4.56 1.81 -5.72
C LEU A 152 -5.66 0.94 -6.35
N PRO A 153 -6.83 1.51 -6.68
CA PRO A 153 -7.92 0.79 -7.33
C PRO A 153 -7.49 0.32 -8.73
N PRO A 154 -7.53 -0.99 -9.02
CA PRO A 154 -7.03 -1.58 -10.27
C PRO A 154 -7.87 -1.19 -11.50
N GLU A 155 -9.09 -0.72 -11.30
CA GLU A 155 -9.96 -0.18 -12.35
C GLU A 155 -9.53 1.19 -12.85
N SER A 156 -8.74 1.93 -12.05
CA SER A 156 -8.29 3.28 -12.37
C SER A 156 -6.78 3.39 -12.54
N PHE A 157 -6.00 2.56 -11.87
CA PHE A 157 -4.54 2.64 -11.89
C PHE A 157 -3.92 1.40 -12.51
N LEU A 158 -2.95 1.63 -13.39
CA LEU A 158 -2.23 0.55 -14.05
C LEU A 158 -0.71 0.80 -14.03
N ARG A 159 0.07 -0.21 -13.69
CA ARG A 159 1.51 -0.14 -13.84
C ARG A 159 1.87 -0.38 -15.31
N ILE A 160 2.46 0.62 -15.96
CA ILE A 160 2.78 0.59 -17.39
C ILE A 160 4.28 0.42 -17.67
N HIS A 161 5.11 0.57 -16.63
CA HIS A 161 6.56 0.50 -16.76
C HIS A 161 7.19 0.08 -15.43
N ARG A 162 8.47 -0.34 -15.45
CA ARG A 162 9.22 -0.59 -14.21
C ARG A 162 9.24 0.61 -13.25
N SER A 163 9.13 1.83 -13.82
CA SER A 163 9.21 3.09 -13.08
C SER A 163 7.90 3.88 -13.06
N TYR A 164 6.82 3.42 -13.70
CA TYR A 164 5.58 4.21 -13.81
C TYR A 164 4.32 3.44 -13.50
N ILE A 165 3.46 4.05 -12.68
CA ILE A 165 2.03 3.74 -12.54
C ILE A 165 1.26 4.94 -13.09
N VAL A 166 0.22 4.70 -13.87
CA VAL A 166 -0.60 5.74 -14.49
C VAL A 166 -2.05 5.62 -14.03
N ASN A 167 -2.70 6.76 -13.83
CA ASN A 167 -4.14 6.80 -13.68
C ASN A 167 -4.77 6.80 -15.06
N MET A 168 -5.49 5.74 -15.37
CA MET A 168 -6.09 5.51 -16.70
C MET A 168 -7.18 6.52 -17.05
N THR A 169 -7.76 7.22 -16.05
CA THR A 169 -8.76 8.27 -16.27
C THR A 169 -8.16 9.56 -16.83
N HIS A 170 -6.84 9.76 -16.70
CA HIS A 170 -6.10 10.92 -17.22
C HIS A 170 -5.41 10.67 -18.57
N ILE A 171 -5.61 9.48 -19.16
CA ILE A 171 -5.00 9.16 -20.46
C ILE A 171 -5.81 9.78 -21.58
N LYS A 172 -5.13 10.52 -22.45
CA LYS A 172 -5.69 11.06 -23.71
C LYS A 172 -5.63 10.05 -24.85
N SER A 173 -4.48 9.40 -24.98
CA SER A 173 -4.28 8.42 -26.04
C SER A 173 -3.13 7.48 -25.72
N VAL A 174 -3.12 6.35 -26.42
CA VAL A 174 -2.03 5.37 -26.39
C VAL A 174 -1.59 5.12 -27.83
N SER A 175 -0.33 5.36 -28.12
CA SER A 175 0.23 5.15 -29.46
C SER A 175 1.72 4.81 -29.39
N ARG A 176 2.19 3.96 -30.31
CA ARG A 176 3.60 3.62 -30.50
C ARG A 176 4.35 3.22 -29.21
N GLY A 177 3.68 2.47 -28.32
CA GLY A 177 4.27 2.04 -27.05
C GLY A 177 4.42 3.15 -26.01
N ARG A 178 3.66 4.23 -26.13
CA ARG A 178 3.61 5.36 -25.18
C ARG A 178 2.18 5.69 -24.79
N VAL A 179 2.03 6.19 -23.58
CA VAL A 179 0.80 6.77 -23.04
C VAL A 179 0.95 8.28 -23.06
N PHE A 180 -0.04 8.97 -23.63
CA PHE A 180 -0.09 10.43 -23.68
C PHE A 180 -1.13 10.92 -22.66
N LEU A 181 -0.68 11.81 -21.80
CA LEU A 181 -1.45 12.42 -20.71
C LEU A 181 -1.77 13.89 -21.02
N ASP A 182 -2.50 14.53 -20.14
CA ASP A 182 -2.71 15.97 -20.18
C ASP A 182 -1.36 16.73 -20.12
N ARG A 183 -1.37 17.98 -20.58
CA ARG A 183 -0.20 18.89 -20.60
C ARG A 183 0.99 18.38 -21.42
N ASN A 184 0.76 17.62 -22.49
CA ASN A 184 1.82 17.05 -23.35
C ASN A 184 2.81 16.14 -22.63
N GLN A 185 2.41 15.56 -21.51
CA GLN A 185 3.22 14.56 -20.82
C GLN A 185 3.10 13.21 -21.54
N GLU A 186 4.21 12.57 -21.83
CA GLU A 186 4.24 11.21 -22.39
C GLU A 186 5.05 10.26 -21.52
N LEU A 187 4.56 9.04 -21.34
CA LEU A 187 5.21 7.99 -20.57
C LEU A 187 5.41 6.74 -21.42
N PRO A 188 6.58 6.07 -21.33
CA PRO A 188 6.83 4.84 -22.06
C PRO A 188 6.08 3.67 -21.44
N ILE A 189 5.61 2.75 -22.30
CA ILE A 189 5.11 1.43 -21.89
C ILE A 189 6.26 0.43 -22.00
N GLY A 190 6.62 -0.19 -20.88
CA GLY A 190 7.64 -1.24 -20.87
C GLY A 190 7.13 -2.54 -21.53
N ASP A 191 8.00 -3.29 -22.17
CA ASP A 191 7.60 -4.49 -22.95
C ASP A 191 6.79 -5.51 -22.13
N LEU A 192 7.17 -5.72 -20.87
CA LEU A 192 6.47 -6.61 -19.94
C LEU A 192 5.06 -6.14 -19.55
N TYR A 193 4.72 -4.88 -19.82
CA TYR A 193 3.46 -4.26 -19.41
C TYR A 193 2.50 -4.00 -20.58
N LYS A 194 2.96 -4.22 -21.82
CA LYS A 194 2.16 -3.95 -23.03
C LYS A 194 0.85 -4.71 -23.05
N GLU A 195 0.91 -6.00 -22.76
CA GLU A 195 -0.26 -6.86 -22.79
C GLU A 195 -1.36 -6.40 -21.85
N GLN A 196 -1.03 -6.11 -20.59
CA GLN A 196 -2.00 -5.63 -19.61
C GLN A 196 -2.60 -4.24 -19.96
N VAL A 197 -1.80 -3.36 -20.59
CA VAL A 197 -2.30 -2.07 -21.08
C VAL A 197 -3.30 -2.28 -22.21
N PHE A 198 -3.00 -3.14 -23.18
CA PHE A 198 -3.91 -3.46 -24.27
C PHE A 198 -5.19 -4.13 -23.78
N GLN A 199 -5.10 -5.12 -22.89
CA GLN A 199 -6.28 -5.76 -22.29
C GLN A 199 -7.17 -4.76 -21.53
N PHE A 200 -6.59 -3.77 -20.86
CA PHE A 200 -7.35 -2.71 -20.19
C PHE A 200 -8.10 -1.84 -21.18
N ILE A 201 -7.47 -1.50 -22.31
CA ILE A 201 -8.05 -0.66 -23.35
C ILE A 201 -9.11 -1.44 -24.12
N GLU A 202 -8.84 -2.68 -24.52
CA GLU A 202 -9.76 -3.53 -25.32
C GLU A 202 -11.13 -3.71 -24.66
N LYS A 203 -11.17 -3.81 -23.33
CA LYS A 203 -12.43 -3.87 -22.58
C LYS A 203 -13.29 -2.61 -22.68
N ARG A 204 -12.75 -1.51 -23.23
CA ARG A 204 -13.37 -0.18 -23.28
C ARG A 204 -13.37 0.45 -24.67
N ILE A 205 -12.90 -0.28 -25.70
CA ILE A 205 -12.91 0.19 -27.10
C ILE A 205 -14.34 0.16 -27.63
N ILE A 206 -14.74 1.28 -28.23
CA ILE A 206 -15.96 1.45 -29.03
C ILE A 206 -15.49 1.66 -30.47
N GLY A 207 -15.78 0.70 -31.35
CA GLY A 207 -15.41 0.74 -32.77
C GLY A 207 -14.25 -0.21 -33.12
N LYS A 208 -14.50 -1.07 -34.08
CA LYS A 208 -13.51 -1.86 -34.81
C LYS A 208 -13.24 -1.23 -36.15
#